data_9794b2adff4cded3d74f0d4a2a225d40
#
_entry.id   9794b2adff4cded3d74f0d4a2a225d40
#
_cell.length_a   1.000
_cell.length_b   1.000
_cell.length_c   1.000
_cell.angle_alpha   90.00
_cell.angle_beta   90.00
_cell.angle_gamma   90.00
#
_symmetry.space_group_name_H-M   'P 1'
#
loop_
_entity.id
_entity.type
_entity.pdbx_description
1 polymer ?
#
loop_
_entity_poly.entity_id
_entity_poly.type
_entity_poly.pdbx_seq_one_letter_code
_entity_poly.pdbx_strand_id
1 'polypeptide(L)'
;MGQRYALIIGNTQYEDPKISELISPNADANDLSRVLQAQEIGAFDIVDILLNKPLREVPRAIEHFFIRAHYADLLLLYFSGHGIKDDEGQLFLAVKDTDHELLESTAIKSGFIDKLMTKSLSRQQVLVLDCCNSGAF
;
A
#
# COMPACT_ATOMS: atom_id res chain seq x y z
N MET A 1 9.74 -24.05 -6.00
CA MET A 1 9.54 -23.36 -4.71
C MET A 1 9.14 -21.93 -4.96
N GLY A 2 8.24 -21.43 -4.16
CA GLY A 2 7.77 -20.06 -4.29
C GLY A 2 8.76 -19.03 -3.76
N GLN A 3 8.62 -17.82 -4.24
CA GLN A 3 9.36 -16.65 -3.76
C GLN A 3 8.49 -15.89 -2.77
N ARG A 4 9.12 -15.08 -1.93
CA ARG A 4 8.43 -14.17 -1.01
C ARG A 4 8.69 -12.74 -1.45
N TYR A 5 7.62 -12.06 -1.82
CA TYR A 5 7.69 -10.67 -2.28
C TYR A 5 6.91 -9.77 -1.34
N ALA A 6 7.47 -8.62 -1.01
CA ALA A 6 6.77 -7.60 -0.26
C ALA A 6 6.81 -6.28 -1.01
N LEU A 7 5.71 -5.55 -0.96
CA LEU A 7 5.62 -4.17 -1.42
C LEU A 7 5.14 -3.33 -0.24
N ILE A 8 5.98 -2.39 0.17
CA ILE A 8 5.71 -1.52 1.31
C ILE A 8 5.49 -0.11 0.78
N ILE A 9 4.33 0.45 1.08
CA ILE A 9 3.96 1.78 0.64
C ILE A 9 3.74 2.66 1.86
N GLY A 10 4.50 3.75 1.96
CA GLY A 10 4.39 4.68 3.07
C GLY A 10 4.17 6.10 2.58
N ASN A 11 3.28 6.83 3.26
CA ASN A 11 2.97 8.21 2.93
C ASN A 11 2.96 9.05 4.19
N THR A 12 3.81 10.10 4.19
CA THR A 12 3.89 11.07 5.29
C THR A 12 3.54 12.46 4.83
N GLN A 13 3.75 12.75 3.55
CA GLN A 13 3.59 14.09 2.97
C GLN A 13 2.49 14.08 1.93
N TYR A 14 1.62 15.08 2.00
CA TYR A 14 0.50 15.25 1.10
C TYR A 14 0.49 16.68 0.59
N GLU A 15 0.21 16.85 -0.71
CA GLU A 15 0.13 18.18 -1.32
C GLU A 15 -1.14 18.92 -0.89
N ASP A 16 -2.20 18.18 -0.58
CA ASP A 16 -3.46 18.75 -0.13
C ASP A 16 -3.33 19.19 1.32
N PRO A 17 -3.51 20.50 1.64
CA PRO A 17 -3.38 20.96 3.02
C PRO A 17 -4.45 20.43 3.97
N LYS A 18 -5.54 19.87 3.44
CA LYS A 18 -6.58 19.22 4.24
C LYS A 18 -6.18 17.83 4.70
N ILE A 19 -5.16 17.25 4.11
CA ILE A 19 -4.62 15.95 4.52
C ILE A 19 -3.37 16.19 5.33
N SER A 20 -3.43 15.85 6.63
CA SER A 20 -2.34 16.12 7.57
C SER A 20 -1.10 15.30 7.26
N GLU A 21 0.07 15.89 7.46
CA GLU A 21 1.32 15.16 7.39
C GLU A 21 1.41 14.13 8.51
N LEU A 22 2.11 13.04 8.23
CA LEU A 22 2.37 11.98 9.19
C LEU A 22 3.88 11.79 9.31
N ILE A 23 4.33 11.36 10.48
CA ILE A 23 5.76 11.13 10.73
C ILE A 23 6.11 9.64 10.69
N SER A 24 5.31 8.83 11.36
CA SER A 24 5.59 7.42 11.57
C SER A 24 5.65 6.53 10.34
N PRO A 25 4.83 6.73 9.27
CA PRO A 25 4.79 5.78 8.16
C PRO A 25 6.12 5.48 7.49
N ASN A 26 7.01 6.49 7.34
CA ASN A 26 8.31 6.24 6.71
C ASN A 26 9.23 5.41 7.60
N ALA A 27 9.27 5.71 8.90
CA ALA A 27 10.07 4.94 9.84
C ALA A 27 9.55 3.50 9.95
N ASP A 28 8.23 3.34 10.03
CA ASP A 28 7.59 2.03 10.12
C ASP A 28 7.86 1.19 8.86
N ALA A 29 7.83 1.81 7.68
CA ALA A 29 8.12 1.13 6.43
C ALA A 29 9.56 0.62 6.39
N ASN A 30 10.52 1.44 6.81
CA ASN A 30 11.93 1.05 6.84
C ASN A 30 12.19 -0.06 7.85
N ASP A 31 11.60 0.02 9.02
CA ASP A 31 11.75 -0.99 10.06
C ASP A 31 11.15 -2.33 9.62
N LEU A 32 9.96 -2.29 9.02
CA LEU A 32 9.33 -3.50 8.49
C LEU A 32 10.18 -4.13 7.41
N SER A 33 10.73 -3.32 6.50
CA SER A 33 11.59 -3.82 5.43
C SER A 33 12.79 -4.58 5.98
N ARG A 34 13.43 -4.04 7.01
CA ARG A 34 14.58 -4.71 7.64
C ARG A 34 14.20 -6.06 8.23
N VAL A 35 13.06 -6.13 8.91
CA VAL A 35 12.57 -7.36 9.50
C VAL A 35 12.25 -8.39 8.42
N LEU A 36 11.59 -7.98 7.35
CA LEU A 36 11.21 -8.90 6.27
C LEU A 36 12.41 -9.44 5.52
N GLN A 37 13.44 -8.63 5.34
CA GLN A 37 14.66 -9.06 4.64
C GLN A 37 15.60 -9.89 5.49
N ALA A 38 15.48 -9.83 6.82
CA ALA A 38 16.35 -10.58 7.71
C ALA A 38 16.18 -12.09 7.50
N GLN A 39 17.28 -12.77 7.21
CA GLN A 39 17.28 -14.21 6.91
C GLN A 39 16.68 -15.06 8.03
N GLU A 40 16.84 -14.61 9.27
CA GLU A 40 16.40 -15.35 10.44
C GLU A 40 14.94 -15.09 10.80
N ILE A 41 14.30 -14.10 10.18
CA ILE A 41 12.93 -13.68 10.52
C ILE A 41 12.01 -13.86 9.33
N GLY A 42 12.02 -12.90 8.40
CA GLY A 42 11.11 -12.91 7.26
C GLY A 42 11.65 -13.67 6.06
N ALA A 43 12.93 -13.51 5.79
CA ALA A 43 13.64 -14.12 4.67
C ALA A 43 12.93 -13.85 3.33
N PHE A 44 12.40 -12.64 3.15
CA PHE A 44 11.76 -12.25 1.90
C PHE A 44 12.81 -12.08 0.81
N ASP A 45 12.50 -12.55 -0.38
CA ASP A 45 13.42 -12.51 -1.51
C ASP A 45 13.55 -11.12 -2.08
N ILE A 46 12.43 -10.42 -2.20
CA ILE A 46 12.39 -9.05 -2.71
C ILE A 46 11.46 -8.22 -1.84
N VAL A 47 11.96 -7.08 -1.37
CA VAL A 47 11.17 -6.10 -0.63
C VAL A 47 11.34 -4.75 -1.30
N ASP A 48 10.28 -4.25 -1.92
CA ASP A 48 10.25 -2.94 -2.56
C ASP A 48 9.56 -1.93 -1.65
N ILE A 49 10.08 -0.72 -1.59
CA ILE A 49 9.53 0.35 -0.77
C ILE A 49 9.21 1.55 -1.65
N LEU A 50 7.99 2.06 -1.51
CA LEU A 50 7.56 3.31 -2.15
C LEU A 50 7.18 4.30 -1.06
N LEU A 51 7.92 5.41 -0.97
CA LEU A 51 7.67 6.44 0.02
C LEU A 51 7.29 7.75 -0.68
N ASN A 52 6.15 8.31 -0.33
CA ASN A 52 5.69 9.60 -0.84
C ASN A 52 5.66 9.68 -2.36
N LYS A 53 5.07 8.67 -2.99
CA LYS A 53 4.95 8.60 -4.44
C LYS A 53 3.58 9.07 -4.93
N PRO A 54 3.52 9.63 -6.14
CA PRO A 54 2.25 10.12 -6.69
C PRO A 54 1.35 8.99 -7.20
N LEU A 55 0.10 9.31 -7.44
CA LEU A 55 -0.90 8.36 -7.93
C LEU A 55 -0.48 7.68 -9.24
N ARG A 56 0.25 8.37 -10.11
CA ARG A 56 0.66 7.76 -11.38
C ARG A 56 1.60 6.57 -11.19
N GLU A 57 2.28 6.47 -10.04
CA GLU A 57 3.25 5.40 -9.78
C GLU A 57 2.68 4.28 -8.92
N VAL A 58 1.88 4.61 -7.90
CA VAL A 58 1.50 3.65 -6.88
C VAL A 58 0.58 2.54 -7.40
N PRO A 59 -0.54 2.85 -8.09
CA PRO A 59 -1.40 1.79 -8.62
C PRO A 59 -0.67 0.87 -9.61
N ARG A 60 0.22 1.42 -10.43
CA ARG A 60 1.02 0.61 -11.36
C ARG A 60 1.92 -0.38 -10.64
N ALA A 61 2.55 0.08 -9.56
CA ALA A 61 3.42 -0.78 -8.76
C ALA A 61 2.60 -1.90 -8.09
N ILE A 62 1.43 -1.57 -7.57
CA ILE A 62 0.55 -2.56 -6.94
C ILE A 62 0.08 -3.59 -7.97
N GLU A 63 -0.37 -3.15 -9.12
CA GLU A 63 -0.85 -4.04 -10.17
C GLU A 63 0.26 -4.97 -10.64
N HIS A 64 1.43 -4.45 -10.92
CA HIS A 64 2.59 -5.24 -11.33
C HIS A 64 2.96 -6.26 -10.26
N PHE A 65 2.91 -5.86 -9.00
CA PHE A 65 3.22 -6.73 -7.86
C PHE A 65 2.33 -7.97 -7.85
N PHE A 66 1.03 -7.82 -8.05
CA PHE A 66 0.10 -8.94 -8.03
C PHE A 66 0.11 -9.76 -9.33
N ILE A 67 0.31 -9.12 -10.47
CA ILE A 67 0.26 -9.80 -11.77
C ILE A 67 1.43 -10.75 -11.96
N ARG A 68 2.61 -10.37 -11.53
CA ARG A 68 3.82 -11.18 -11.76
C ARG A 68 3.90 -12.44 -10.92
N ALA A 69 3.07 -12.57 -9.92
CA ALA A 69 3.16 -13.65 -8.95
C ALA A 69 2.74 -14.99 -9.54
N HIS A 70 3.41 -16.04 -9.09
CA HIS A 70 3.05 -17.42 -9.38
C HIS A 70 2.29 -18.01 -8.20
N TYR A 71 1.63 -19.16 -8.43
CA TYR A 71 0.77 -19.75 -7.40
C TYR A 71 1.51 -20.12 -6.11
N ALA A 72 2.79 -20.40 -6.18
CA ALA A 72 3.58 -20.78 -5.01
C ALA A 72 4.21 -19.59 -4.27
N ASP A 73 4.08 -18.38 -4.82
CA ASP A 73 4.66 -17.19 -4.23
C ASP A 73 3.85 -16.69 -3.03
N LEU A 74 4.53 -16.11 -2.05
CA LEU A 74 3.88 -15.39 -0.95
C LEU A 74 4.00 -13.89 -1.22
N LEU A 75 2.87 -13.20 -1.17
CA LEU A 75 2.81 -11.75 -1.38
C LEU A 75 2.39 -11.05 -0.10
N LEU A 76 3.13 -10.02 0.28
CA LEU A 76 2.76 -9.14 1.38
C LEU A 76 2.70 -7.71 0.85
N LEU A 77 1.52 -7.12 0.88
CA LEU A 77 1.32 -5.69 0.59
C LEU A 77 1.03 -4.98 1.90
N TYR A 78 1.89 -4.01 2.21
CA TYR A 78 1.73 -3.17 3.39
C TYR A 78 1.54 -1.73 2.94
N PHE A 79 0.51 -1.09 3.45
CA PHE A 79 0.24 0.32 3.19
C PHE A 79 0.13 1.07 4.50
N SER A 80 0.88 2.16 4.64
CA SER A 80 0.81 3.06 5.78
C SER A 80 0.57 4.49 5.30
N GLY A 81 -0.42 5.15 5.89
CA GLY A 81 -0.79 6.51 5.50
C GLY A 81 -2.23 6.80 5.90
N HIS A 82 -2.82 7.79 5.26
CA HIS A 82 -4.22 8.14 5.51
C HIS A 82 -5.17 7.26 4.71
N GLY A 83 -6.22 6.79 5.39
CA GLY A 83 -7.39 6.19 4.76
C GLY A 83 -8.57 7.14 4.91
N ILE A 84 -9.28 7.37 3.84
CA ILE A 84 -10.41 8.30 3.78
C ILE A 84 -11.64 7.54 3.30
N LYS A 85 -12.72 7.60 4.08
CA LYS A 85 -14.00 7.03 3.66
C LYS A 85 -14.86 8.11 3.02
N ASP A 86 -15.52 7.76 1.91
CA ASP A 86 -16.49 8.65 1.30
C ASP A 86 -17.86 8.51 1.98
N ASP A 87 -18.87 9.22 1.45
CA ASP A 87 -20.21 9.21 2.01
C ASP A 87 -20.90 7.84 1.92
N GLU A 88 -20.43 7.00 1.02
CA GLU A 88 -20.96 5.65 0.83
C GLU A 88 -20.21 4.60 1.67
N GLY A 89 -19.24 5.04 2.48
CA GLY A 89 -18.45 4.16 3.30
C GLY A 89 -17.32 3.45 2.58
N GLN A 90 -17.04 3.84 1.33
CA GLN A 90 -15.95 3.26 0.57
C GLN A 90 -14.61 3.82 1.03
N LEU A 91 -13.64 2.94 1.26
CA LEU A 91 -12.31 3.33 1.74
C LEU A 91 -11.40 3.69 0.57
N PHE A 92 -10.77 4.86 0.66
CA PHE A 92 -9.75 5.32 -0.26
C PHE A 92 -8.43 5.46 0.48
N LEU A 93 -7.36 5.01 -0.15
CA LEU A 93 -6.00 5.16 0.37
C LEU A 93 -5.38 6.39 -0.27
N ALA A 94 -4.97 7.34 0.56
CA ALA A 94 -4.42 8.60 0.08
C ALA A 94 -2.93 8.45 -0.26
N VAL A 95 -2.52 9.06 -1.36
CA VAL A 95 -1.14 9.15 -1.79
C VAL A 95 -0.73 10.62 -1.83
N LYS A 96 0.50 10.90 -2.23
CA LYS A 96 1.10 12.23 -2.15
C LYS A 96 0.24 13.33 -2.79
N ASP A 97 -0.35 13.05 -3.95
CA ASP A 97 -1.14 14.03 -4.71
C ASP A 97 -2.65 13.82 -4.64
N THR A 98 -3.12 13.07 -3.65
CA THR A 98 -4.55 12.90 -3.44
C THR A 98 -5.19 14.24 -3.05
N ASP A 99 -6.31 14.54 -3.69
CA ASP A 99 -7.16 15.69 -3.38
C ASP A 99 -8.39 15.16 -2.65
N HIS A 100 -8.63 15.63 -1.42
CA HIS A 100 -9.72 15.11 -0.59
C HIS A 100 -11.11 15.35 -1.19
N GLU A 101 -11.25 16.33 -2.09
CA GLU A 101 -12.51 16.59 -2.78
C GLU A 101 -12.69 15.73 -4.04
N LEU A 102 -11.61 15.11 -4.53
CA LEU A 102 -11.60 14.34 -5.77
C LEU A 102 -11.05 12.94 -5.55
N LEU A 103 -11.59 12.25 -4.55
CA LEU A 103 -11.06 10.94 -4.15
C LEU A 103 -11.09 9.92 -5.29
N GLU A 104 -12.17 9.90 -6.06
CA GLU A 104 -12.37 8.91 -7.12
C GLU A 104 -11.24 8.92 -8.15
N SER A 105 -10.73 10.10 -8.48
CA SER A 105 -9.69 10.25 -9.50
C SER A 105 -8.29 10.44 -8.94
N THR A 106 -8.13 10.65 -7.62
CA THR A 106 -6.83 11.00 -7.04
C THR A 106 -6.38 10.10 -5.90
N ALA A 107 -7.19 9.12 -5.52
CA ALA A 107 -6.84 8.19 -4.45
C ALA A 107 -6.99 6.75 -4.92
N ILE A 108 -6.50 5.81 -4.13
CA ILE A 108 -6.58 4.38 -4.45
C ILE A 108 -7.75 3.77 -3.71
N LYS A 109 -8.72 3.23 -4.44
CA LYS A 109 -9.83 2.51 -3.82
C LYS A 109 -9.36 1.19 -3.25
N SER A 110 -9.84 0.84 -2.06
CA SER A 110 -9.55 -0.48 -1.50
C SER A 110 -10.03 -1.59 -2.44
N GLY A 111 -11.14 -1.38 -3.15
CA GLY A 111 -11.65 -2.33 -4.12
C GLY A 111 -10.71 -2.60 -5.29
N PHE A 112 -9.88 -1.65 -5.67
CA PHE A 112 -8.84 -1.86 -6.68
C PHE A 112 -7.86 -2.94 -6.23
N ILE A 113 -7.43 -2.88 -4.97
CA ILE A 113 -6.52 -3.88 -4.39
C ILE A 113 -7.20 -5.24 -4.29
N ASP A 114 -8.45 -5.28 -3.81
CA ASP A 114 -9.21 -6.52 -3.71
C ASP A 114 -9.33 -7.21 -5.06
N LYS A 115 -9.59 -6.44 -6.11
CA LYS A 115 -9.71 -6.96 -7.47
C LYS A 115 -8.40 -7.59 -7.94
N LEU A 116 -7.28 -6.93 -7.67
CA LEU A 116 -5.97 -7.46 -8.04
C LEU A 116 -5.61 -8.72 -7.26
N MET A 117 -5.93 -8.76 -5.98
CA MET A 117 -5.72 -9.94 -5.14
C MET A 117 -6.53 -11.12 -5.66
N THR A 118 -7.76 -10.88 -6.06
CA THR A 118 -8.63 -11.93 -6.62
C THR A 118 -8.09 -12.48 -7.94
N LYS A 119 -7.52 -11.61 -8.77
CA LYS A 119 -6.98 -12.01 -10.08
C LYS A 119 -5.61 -12.65 -10.01
N SER A 120 -4.86 -12.39 -8.95
CA SER A 120 -3.49 -12.90 -8.82
C SER A 120 -3.47 -14.41 -8.73
N LEU A 121 -2.45 -15.02 -9.31
CA LEU A 121 -2.25 -16.47 -9.23
C LEU A 121 -1.73 -16.91 -7.87
N SER A 122 -1.17 -15.98 -7.08
CA SER A 122 -0.66 -16.33 -5.76
C SER A 122 -1.77 -16.86 -4.85
N ARG A 123 -1.49 -17.94 -4.15
CA ARG A 123 -2.43 -18.54 -3.19
C ARG A 123 -2.19 -18.05 -1.77
N GLN A 124 -1.08 -17.36 -1.52
CA GLN A 124 -0.73 -16.84 -0.20
C GLN A 124 -0.53 -15.34 -0.30
N GLN A 125 -1.53 -14.60 0.13
CA GLN A 125 -1.51 -13.15 0.04
C GLN A 125 -1.87 -12.55 1.38
N VAL A 126 -1.08 -11.57 1.83
CA VAL A 126 -1.33 -10.83 3.06
C VAL A 126 -1.44 -9.35 2.73
N LEU A 127 -2.50 -8.74 3.19
CA LEU A 127 -2.70 -7.29 3.05
C LEU A 127 -2.75 -6.67 4.44
N VAL A 128 -1.87 -5.71 4.68
CA VAL A 128 -1.84 -4.95 5.93
C VAL A 128 -2.09 -3.49 5.61
N LEU A 129 -3.20 -2.96 6.11
CA LEU A 129 -3.54 -1.55 5.98
C LEU A 129 -3.37 -0.87 7.34
N ASP A 130 -2.29 -0.12 7.48
CA ASP A 130 -2.03 0.67 8.68
C ASP A 130 -2.42 2.12 8.38
N CYS A 131 -3.72 2.37 8.40
CA CYS A 131 -4.29 3.65 8.00
C CYS A 131 -4.79 4.44 9.20
N CYS A 132 -4.32 5.67 9.32
CA CYS A 132 -4.97 6.63 10.20
C CYS A 132 -6.31 6.99 9.56
N ASN A 133 -7.40 6.76 10.29
CA ASN A 133 -8.71 7.14 9.80
C ASN A 133 -8.85 8.65 9.93
N SER A 134 -8.77 9.33 8.80
CA SER A 134 -8.93 10.78 8.76
C SER A 134 -10.33 11.18 8.29
N GLY A 135 -11.32 10.36 8.58
CA GLY A 135 -12.73 10.62 8.22
C GLY A 135 -13.33 11.86 8.88
N ALA A 136 -12.51 12.69 9.51
CA ALA A 136 -12.92 13.92 10.13
C ALA A 136 -12.91 15.13 9.18
N PHE A 137 -12.64 14.92 7.93
CA PHE A 137 -12.70 16.03 6.99
C PHE A 137 -14.12 16.48 6.77
#